data_549df2abba0cea07069a477d7eedb4af
#
_entry.id   549df2abba0cea07069a477d7eedb4af
#
_cell.length_a   1.000
_cell.length_b   1.000
_cell.length_c   1.000
_cell.angle_alpha   90.00
_cell.angle_beta   90.00
_cell.angle_gamma   90.00
#
_symmetry.space_group_name_H-M   'P 1'
#
loop_
_entity.id
_entity.type
_entity.pdbx_description
1 polymer ?
#
loop_
_entity_poly.entity_id
_entity_poly.type
_entity_poly.pdbx_seq_one_letter_code
_entity_poly.pdbx_strand_id
1 'polypeptide(L)'
;EWKRAIHPLSVMCCIWMGYCIFEIANPSGVLEAWILSRGLIFNGFIIVIITSLLCTRYSFLKSLIFCLSLFTLLAITKTFMQKYIGFDSFETKWLNEGGATTHIIWSGVRYFSFFTDASNMGANMGAATMFFGIAAFHMRSYLCRIYYLSIAILAIYAMFLSGTRGAMIVPLAGLALYTFVSKQTKTIITSSTLLLLTYVFFALTTIGNSNATIRRMRTAFTPTEDASFNVRKENQKKLASYMKYKPFGEGLGLSGDRAGERISKRFTTSIPTDSWYVKIWVETGAVGLTLYLSMIFLSIGWGGWIIAMRLRDPELKGLLTGLLCGIFGMFINAYGNSFWGQFPTMVISFTGLTFIMVGPYLDQEIQEKKSTDSNIKHHD
;
A
#
# COMPACT_ATOMS: atom_id res chain seq x y z
N GLU A 1 2.93 -28.64 6.39
CA GLU A 1 2.25 -27.43 5.90
C GLU A 1 2.33 -26.27 6.91
N TRP A 2 2.09 -26.50 8.21
CA TRP A 2 2.19 -25.47 9.24
C TRP A 2 3.56 -24.80 9.35
N LYS A 3 4.65 -25.49 9.00
CA LYS A 3 6.00 -24.89 8.94
C LYS A 3 6.08 -23.67 8.00
N ARG A 4 5.24 -23.63 6.96
CA ARG A 4 5.18 -22.49 6.02
C ARG A 4 4.49 -21.28 6.61
N ALA A 5 3.58 -21.48 7.58
CA ALA A 5 2.88 -20.40 8.25
C ALA A 5 3.70 -19.76 9.40
N ILE A 6 4.80 -20.40 9.82
CA ILE A 6 5.68 -19.87 10.87
C ILE A 6 6.81 -19.09 10.22
N HIS A 7 6.63 -17.80 10.06
CA HIS A 7 7.61 -16.86 9.52
C HIS A 7 7.50 -15.49 10.22
N PRO A 8 8.49 -14.59 10.09
CA PRO A 8 8.50 -13.33 10.84
C PRO A 8 7.21 -12.51 10.74
N LEU A 9 6.59 -12.43 9.56
CA LEU A 9 5.34 -11.69 9.39
C LEU A 9 4.20 -12.30 10.23
N SER A 10 4.01 -13.63 10.22
CA SER A 10 2.94 -14.27 10.99
C SER A 10 3.13 -14.12 12.50
N VAL A 11 4.39 -14.23 12.97
CA VAL A 11 4.73 -14.01 14.38
C VAL A 11 4.43 -12.57 14.79
N MET A 12 4.83 -11.59 13.98
CA MET A 12 4.59 -10.18 14.28
C MET A 12 3.09 -9.81 14.20
N CYS A 13 2.34 -10.40 13.25
CA CYS A 13 0.89 -10.23 13.20
C CYS A 13 0.19 -10.86 14.42
N CYS A 14 0.69 -12.01 14.92
CA CYS A 14 0.20 -12.63 16.16
C CYS A 14 0.44 -11.74 17.36
N ILE A 15 1.66 -11.17 17.49
CA ILE A 15 2.01 -10.23 18.56
C ILE A 15 1.14 -8.98 18.49
N TRP A 16 0.95 -8.41 17.30
CA TRP A 16 0.06 -7.28 17.09
C TRP A 16 -1.37 -7.57 17.49
N MET A 17 -1.91 -8.71 17.06
CA MET A 17 -3.25 -9.17 17.44
C MET A 17 -3.38 -9.32 18.95
N GLY A 18 -2.39 -9.97 19.61
CA GLY A 18 -2.34 -10.12 21.06
C GLY A 18 -2.34 -8.78 21.78
N TYR A 19 -1.52 -7.83 21.35
CA TYR A 19 -1.50 -6.47 21.90
C TYR A 19 -2.88 -5.79 21.75
N CYS A 20 -3.49 -5.86 20.58
CA CYS A 20 -4.82 -5.27 20.35
C CYS A 20 -5.95 -5.95 21.18
N ILE A 21 -5.82 -7.23 21.50
CA ILE A 21 -6.73 -7.92 22.42
C ILE A 21 -6.54 -7.38 23.84
N PHE A 22 -5.31 -7.19 24.29
CA PHE A 22 -5.06 -6.59 25.60
C PHE A 22 -5.54 -5.14 25.73
N GLU A 23 -5.64 -4.40 24.63
CA GLU A 23 -6.20 -3.05 24.58
C GLU A 23 -7.70 -2.99 25.00
N ILE A 24 -8.40 -4.12 25.08
CA ILE A 24 -9.75 -4.17 25.65
C ILE A 24 -9.77 -3.73 27.14
N ALA A 25 -8.64 -3.92 27.83
CA ALA A 25 -8.46 -3.52 29.21
C ALA A 25 -7.95 -2.08 29.37
N ASN A 26 -7.78 -1.32 28.29
CA ASN A 26 -7.37 0.07 28.33
C ASN A 26 -8.42 0.92 29.09
N PRO A 27 -8.04 1.61 30.19
CA PRO A 27 -9.01 2.38 30.97
C PRO A 27 -9.72 3.50 30.21
N SER A 28 -9.08 4.03 29.18
CA SER A 28 -9.68 5.03 28.28
C SER A 28 -10.52 4.39 27.17
N GLY A 29 -10.43 3.08 26.95
CA GLY A 29 -11.09 2.36 25.88
C GLY A 29 -12.61 2.31 26.01
N VAL A 30 -13.28 2.05 24.88
CA VAL A 30 -14.73 1.79 24.81
C VAL A 30 -14.94 0.48 24.05
N LEU A 31 -15.64 -0.46 24.65
CA LEU A 31 -15.83 -1.80 24.09
C LEU A 31 -16.47 -1.76 22.69
N GLU A 32 -17.45 -0.88 22.46
CA GLU A 32 -18.09 -0.73 21.16
C GLU A 32 -17.09 -0.29 20.07
N ALA A 33 -16.20 0.66 20.38
CA ALA A 33 -15.16 1.11 19.48
C ALA A 33 -14.14 0.00 19.19
N TRP A 34 -13.78 -0.78 20.21
CA TRP A 34 -12.91 -1.95 20.07
C TRP A 34 -13.53 -3.00 19.13
N ILE A 35 -14.81 -3.32 19.30
CA ILE A 35 -15.53 -4.27 18.43
C ILE A 35 -15.56 -3.77 16.97
N LEU A 36 -15.76 -2.48 16.74
CA LEU A 36 -15.72 -1.90 15.38
C LEU A 36 -14.32 -1.93 14.76
N SER A 37 -13.27 -1.95 15.58
CA SER A 37 -11.87 -2.04 15.16
C SER A 37 -11.40 -3.46 14.84
N ARG A 38 -12.27 -4.49 14.88
CA ARG A 38 -11.93 -5.90 14.65
C ARG A 38 -11.13 -6.16 13.37
N GLY A 39 -11.36 -5.36 12.32
CA GLY A 39 -10.62 -5.48 11.07
C GLY A 39 -9.12 -5.15 11.24
N LEU A 40 -8.79 -4.14 12.02
CA LEU A 40 -7.42 -3.78 12.36
C LEU A 40 -6.76 -4.87 13.23
N ILE A 41 -7.53 -5.51 14.11
CA ILE A 41 -7.05 -6.50 15.07
C ILE A 41 -6.74 -7.83 14.37
N PHE A 42 -7.68 -8.38 13.62
CA PHE A 42 -7.66 -9.77 13.18
C PHE A 42 -7.30 -9.97 11.71
N ASN A 43 -7.68 -9.04 10.81
CA ASN A 43 -7.60 -9.30 9.37
C ASN A 43 -6.16 -9.56 8.90
N GLY A 44 -5.17 -8.81 9.39
CA GLY A 44 -3.78 -9.02 9.02
C GLY A 44 -3.30 -10.44 9.34
N PHE A 45 -3.56 -10.91 10.56
CA PHE A 45 -3.18 -12.26 10.99
C PHE A 45 -3.93 -13.34 10.19
N ILE A 46 -5.25 -13.20 10.03
CA ILE A 46 -6.08 -14.16 9.30
C ILE A 46 -5.62 -14.29 7.84
N ILE A 47 -5.40 -13.17 7.16
CA ILE A 47 -4.94 -13.15 5.77
C ILE A 47 -3.58 -13.85 5.63
N VAL A 48 -2.65 -13.54 6.54
CA VAL A 48 -1.31 -14.12 6.52
C VAL A 48 -1.35 -15.64 6.73
N ILE A 49 -2.12 -16.13 7.70
CA ILE A 49 -2.23 -17.57 7.97
C ILE A 49 -2.91 -18.30 6.81
N ILE A 50 -4.07 -17.80 6.35
CA ILE A 50 -4.81 -18.41 5.23
C ILE A 50 -3.92 -18.46 3.97
N THR A 51 -3.27 -17.35 3.63
CA THR A 51 -2.39 -17.29 2.45
C THR A 51 -1.22 -18.27 2.58
N SER A 52 -0.59 -18.35 3.74
CA SER A 52 0.54 -19.27 3.97
C SER A 52 0.16 -20.74 3.85
N LEU A 53 -1.06 -21.10 4.27
CA LEU A 53 -1.53 -22.48 4.26
C LEU A 53 -2.12 -22.91 2.91
N LEU A 54 -2.85 -22.01 2.24
CA LEU A 54 -3.56 -22.35 0.99
C LEU A 54 -2.69 -22.07 -0.26
N CYS A 55 -1.93 -21.00 -0.27
CA CYS A 55 -1.16 -20.57 -1.44
C CYS A 55 0.24 -21.21 -1.47
N THR A 56 0.27 -22.55 -1.62
CA THR A 56 1.49 -23.35 -1.48
C THR A 56 2.26 -23.58 -2.78
N ARG A 57 1.69 -23.21 -3.94
CA ARG A 57 2.25 -23.47 -5.27
C ARG A 57 2.53 -22.17 -6.03
N TYR A 58 3.55 -22.21 -6.89
CA TYR A 58 3.86 -21.10 -7.78
C TYR A 58 2.69 -20.71 -8.69
N SER A 59 1.85 -21.68 -9.10
CA SER A 59 0.66 -21.42 -9.90
C SER A 59 -0.34 -20.49 -9.20
N PHE A 60 -0.49 -20.58 -7.86
CA PHE A 60 -1.35 -19.66 -7.11
C PHE A 60 -0.85 -18.22 -7.15
N LEU A 61 0.47 -18.00 -7.06
CA LEU A 61 1.05 -16.67 -7.23
C LEU A 61 0.74 -16.12 -8.64
N LYS A 62 0.91 -16.92 -9.69
CA LYS A 62 0.56 -16.50 -11.06
C LYS A 62 -0.92 -16.16 -11.22
N SER A 63 -1.80 -16.99 -10.65
CA SER A 63 -3.25 -16.71 -10.66
C SER A 63 -3.60 -15.44 -9.91
N LEU A 64 -3.01 -15.21 -8.73
CA LEU A 64 -3.18 -13.97 -7.98
C LEU A 64 -2.76 -12.75 -8.82
N ILE A 65 -1.58 -12.80 -9.43
CA ILE A 65 -1.07 -11.70 -10.26
C ILE A 65 -1.97 -11.45 -11.46
N PHE A 66 -2.48 -12.50 -12.09
CA PHE A 66 -3.44 -12.38 -13.18
C PHE A 66 -4.75 -11.72 -12.70
N CYS A 67 -5.31 -12.17 -11.59
CA CYS A 67 -6.49 -11.54 -10.99
C CYS A 67 -6.23 -10.06 -10.63
N LEU A 68 -5.09 -9.76 -10.01
CA LEU A 68 -4.71 -8.37 -9.72
C LEU A 68 -4.62 -7.52 -10.99
N SER A 69 -4.10 -8.07 -12.09
CA SER A 69 -4.04 -7.37 -13.37
C SER A 69 -5.43 -7.05 -13.92
N LEU A 70 -6.38 -7.99 -13.84
CA LEU A 70 -7.77 -7.78 -14.26
C LEU A 70 -8.46 -6.74 -13.40
N PHE A 71 -8.36 -6.85 -12.07
CA PHE A 71 -8.95 -5.84 -11.17
C PHE A 71 -8.33 -4.45 -11.35
N THR A 72 -7.04 -4.37 -11.62
CA THR A 72 -6.37 -3.11 -11.95
C THR A 72 -6.93 -2.50 -13.24
N LEU A 73 -7.09 -3.30 -14.29
CA LEU A 73 -7.69 -2.85 -15.55
C LEU A 73 -9.15 -2.41 -15.37
N LEU A 74 -9.95 -3.14 -14.60
CA LEU A 74 -11.32 -2.75 -14.27
C LEU A 74 -11.35 -1.41 -13.52
N ALA A 75 -10.45 -1.22 -12.55
CA ALA A 75 -10.35 0.03 -11.81
C ALA A 75 -9.92 1.20 -12.70
N ILE A 76 -8.98 0.99 -13.61
CA ILE A 76 -8.57 2.00 -14.62
C ILE A 76 -9.72 2.34 -15.53
N THR A 77 -10.42 1.33 -16.05
CA THR A 77 -11.61 1.53 -16.92
C THR A 77 -12.68 2.35 -16.20
N LYS A 78 -13.00 2.00 -14.95
CA LYS A 78 -13.97 2.76 -14.15
C LYS A 78 -13.52 4.21 -13.93
N THR A 79 -12.23 4.43 -13.68
CA THR A 79 -11.67 5.80 -13.59
C THR A 79 -11.87 6.60 -14.87
N PHE A 80 -11.68 5.96 -16.02
CA PHE A 80 -11.91 6.60 -17.32
C PHE A 80 -13.40 6.87 -17.56
N MET A 81 -14.27 5.95 -17.16
CA MET A 81 -15.73 6.20 -17.21
C MET A 81 -16.10 7.41 -16.34
N GLN A 82 -15.62 7.49 -15.11
CA GLN A 82 -15.86 8.65 -14.24
C GLN A 82 -15.37 9.95 -14.86
N LYS A 83 -14.24 9.93 -15.58
CA LYS A 83 -13.66 11.13 -16.20
C LYS A 83 -14.37 11.56 -17.50
N TYR A 84 -14.70 10.62 -18.38
CA TYR A 84 -15.14 10.92 -19.75
C TYR A 84 -16.66 10.78 -19.94
N ILE A 85 -17.32 9.95 -19.13
CA ILE A 85 -18.77 9.72 -19.18
C ILE A 85 -19.45 10.46 -18.01
N GLY A 86 -18.80 10.48 -16.84
CA GLY A 86 -19.32 11.06 -15.60
C GLY A 86 -19.53 10.02 -14.51
N PHE A 87 -20.00 10.50 -13.36
CA PHE A 87 -20.33 9.65 -12.21
C PHE A 87 -21.69 8.98 -12.42
N ASP A 88 -21.81 7.73 -12.01
CA ASP A 88 -23.08 7.01 -12.02
C ASP A 88 -24.02 7.51 -10.90
N SER A 89 -25.25 6.97 -10.85
CA SER A 89 -26.27 7.39 -9.88
C SER A 89 -25.86 7.15 -8.42
N PHE A 90 -25.16 6.05 -8.13
CA PHE A 90 -24.70 5.71 -6.78
C PHE A 90 -23.55 6.62 -6.36
N GLU A 91 -22.60 6.86 -7.25
CA GLU A 91 -21.47 7.77 -7.04
C GLU A 91 -21.94 9.20 -6.84
N THR A 92 -22.90 9.64 -7.65
CA THR A 92 -23.50 10.98 -7.53
C THR A 92 -24.24 11.13 -6.21
N LYS A 93 -25.00 10.11 -5.79
CA LYS A 93 -25.66 10.10 -4.49
C LYS A 93 -24.64 10.22 -3.35
N TRP A 94 -23.58 9.39 -3.37
CA TRP A 94 -22.52 9.44 -2.36
C TRP A 94 -21.79 10.80 -2.34
N LEU A 95 -21.53 11.39 -3.50
CA LEU A 95 -20.94 12.74 -3.59
C LEU A 95 -21.84 13.77 -2.93
N ASN A 96 -23.16 13.73 -3.17
CA ASN A 96 -24.14 14.65 -2.58
C ASN A 96 -24.30 14.44 -1.05
N GLU A 97 -24.07 13.26 -0.55
CA GLU A 97 -24.09 12.93 0.88
C GLU A 97 -22.80 13.36 1.64
N GLY A 98 -21.95 14.17 0.99
CA GLY A 98 -20.76 14.78 1.60
C GLY A 98 -19.42 14.35 1.00
N GLY A 99 -19.39 13.37 0.09
CA GLY A 99 -18.18 12.96 -0.62
C GLY A 99 -17.60 14.07 -1.49
N ALA A 100 -18.44 14.97 -2.01
CA ALA A 100 -18.03 16.09 -2.85
C ALA A 100 -17.01 17.02 -2.18
N THR A 101 -17.08 17.21 -0.86
CA THR A 101 -16.17 18.08 -0.11
C THR A 101 -14.70 17.74 -0.27
N THR A 102 -14.38 16.45 -0.51
CA THR A 102 -13.02 15.95 -0.68
C THR A 102 -12.68 15.55 -2.10
N HIS A 103 -13.69 15.36 -2.98
CA HIS A 103 -13.51 14.85 -4.33
C HIS A 103 -13.77 15.89 -5.43
N ILE A 104 -14.60 16.91 -5.15
CA ILE A 104 -14.83 18.04 -6.07
C ILE A 104 -14.21 19.28 -5.42
N ILE A 105 -12.97 19.57 -5.76
CA ILE A 105 -12.19 20.64 -5.15
C ILE A 105 -11.86 21.71 -6.19
N TRP A 106 -11.44 22.90 -5.73
CA TRP A 106 -11.12 24.04 -6.61
C TRP A 106 -10.09 23.71 -7.71
N SER A 107 -9.19 22.73 -7.47
CA SER A 107 -8.16 22.31 -8.43
C SER A 107 -8.61 21.19 -9.38
N GLY A 108 -9.87 20.77 -9.32
CA GLY A 108 -10.46 19.76 -10.19
C GLY A 108 -11.10 18.58 -9.47
N VAL A 109 -11.57 17.63 -10.27
CA VAL A 109 -12.20 16.41 -9.77
C VAL A 109 -11.13 15.38 -9.41
N ARG A 110 -11.31 14.69 -8.29
CA ARG A 110 -10.50 13.59 -7.82
C ARG A 110 -11.27 12.28 -8.01
N TYR A 111 -10.84 11.48 -8.98
CA TYR A 111 -11.49 10.23 -9.30
C TYR A 111 -11.11 9.14 -8.32
N PHE A 112 -12.05 8.26 -7.96
CA PHE A 112 -11.88 7.24 -6.90
C PHE A 112 -12.21 5.82 -7.37
N SER A 113 -12.73 5.64 -8.60
CA SER A 113 -13.04 4.32 -9.16
C SER A 113 -13.94 3.50 -8.23
N PHE A 114 -13.57 2.24 -7.93
CA PHE A 114 -14.25 1.35 -6.97
C PHE A 114 -13.69 1.45 -5.54
N PHE A 115 -12.76 2.38 -5.28
CA PHE A 115 -12.13 2.53 -3.98
C PHE A 115 -12.96 3.41 -3.06
N THR A 116 -12.68 3.33 -1.76
CA THR A 116 -13.35 4.12 -0.72
C THR A 116 -13.16 5.63 -0.88
N ASP A 117 -12.03 6.02 -1.45
CA ASP A 117 -11.66 7.42 -1.73
C ASP A 117 -10.52 7.51 -2.77
N ALA A 118 -10.30 8.73 -3.26
CA ALA A 118 -9.27 9.01 -4.26
C ALA A 118 -7.84 8.77 -3.76
N SER A 119 -7.57 8.84 -2.45
CA SER A 119 -6.23 8.58 -1.91
C SER A 119 -5.92 7.08 -1.94
N ASN A 120 -6.91 6.26 -1.58
CA ASN A 120 -6.81 4.81 -1.66
C ASN A 120 -6.62 4.35 -3.12
N MET A 121 -7.43 4.88 -4.03
CA MET A 121 -7.30 4.61 -5.48
C MET A 121 -5.91 5.00 -5.99
N GLY A 122 -5.46 6.23 -5.71
CA GLY A 122 -4.18 6.72 -6.16
C GLY A 122 -2.99 5.89 -5.64
N ALA A 123 -3.02 5.49 -4.37
CA ALA A 123 -1.99 4.64 -3.77
C ALA A 123 -1.93 3.25 -4.41
N ASN A 124 -3.09 2.62 -4.66
CA ASN A 124 -3.14 1.31 -5.32
C ASN A 124 -2.69 1.38 -6.77
N MET A 125 -3.04 2.43 -7.51
CA MET A 125 -2.55 2.63 -8.88
C MET A 125 -1.05 2.92 -8.92
N GLY A 126 -0.51 3.67 -7.96
CA GLY A 126 0.94 3.85 -7.79
C GLY A 126 1.67 2.53 -7.49
N ALA A 127 1.11 1.69 -6.63
CA ALA A 127 1.65 0.36 -6.34
C ALA A 127 1.56 -0.57 -7.55
N ALA A 128 0.45 -0.54 -8.29
CA ALA A 128 0.27 -1.30 -9.52
C ALA A 128 1.29 -0.89 -10.59
N THR A 129 1.59 0.40 -10.72
CA THR A 129 2.64 0.92 -11.60
C THR A 129 4.00 0.28 -11.28
N MET A 130 4.38 0.24 -10.00
CA MET A 130 5.64 -0.38 -9.57
C MET A 130 5.63 -1.88 -9.78
N PHE A 131 4.56 -2.54 -9.34
CA PHE A 131 4.45 -3.98 -9.42
C PHE A 131 4.51 -4.47 -10.87
N PHE A 132 3.59 -4.01 -11.73
CA PHE A 132 3.52 -4.45 -13.12
C PHE A 132 4.70 -3.92 -13.95
N GLY A 133 5.24 -2.74 -13.64
CA GLY A 133 6.43 -2.22 -14.28
C GLY A 133 7.64 -3.11 -14.04
N ILE A 134 7.94 -3.50 -12.79
CA ILE A 134 9.04 -4.39 -12.46
C ILE A 134 8.78 -5.80 -13.01
N ALA A 135 7.55 -6.33 -12.85
CA ALA A 135 7.18 -7.64 -13.37
C ALA A 135 7.41 -7.75 -14.89
N ALA A 136 7.04 -6.72 -15.66
CA ALA A 136 7.20 -6.68 -17.11
C ALA A 136 8.65 -6.98 -17.54
N PHE A 137 9.65 -6.43 -16.85
CA PHE A 137 11.06 -6.65 -17.19
C PHE A 137 11.58 -8.07 -16.89
N HIS A 138 10.87 -8.80 -15.98
CA HIS A 138 11.32 -10.13 -15.54
C HIS A 138 10.50 -11.28 -16.14
N MET A 139 9.39 -11.00 -16.82
CA MET A 139 8.60 -12.04 -17.50
C MET A 139 9.36 -12.68 -18.63
N ARG A 140 9.23 -14.02 -18.78
CA ARG A 140 9.84 -14.78 -19.88
C ARG A 140 9.12 -14.55 -21.20
N SER A 141 7.78 -14.50 -21.16
CA SER A 141 6.94 -14.29 -22.34
C SER A 141 6.93 -12.82 -22.76
N TYR A 142 7.22 -12.56 -24.04
CA TYR A 142 7.15 -11.21 -24.64
C TYR A 142 5.74 -10.60 -24.57
N LEU A 143 4.70 -11.42 -24.78
CA LEU A 143 3.32 -10.97 -24.67
C LEU A 143 2.97 -10.52 -23.24
N CYS A 144 3.42 -11.28 -22.22
CA CYS A 144 3.24 -10.90 -20.84
C CYS A 144 4.00 -9.61 -20.50
N ARG A 145 5.19 -9.39 -21.08
CA ARG A 145 5.93 -8.12 -20.89
C ARG A 145 5.14 -6.93 -21.40
N ILE A 146 4.64 -6.99 -22.62
CA ILE A 146 3.83 -5.91 -23.21
C ILE A 146 2.58 -5.70 -22.39
N TYR A 147 1.88 -6.78 -22.02
CA TYR A 147 0.66 -6.72 -21.22
C TYR A 147 0.87 -6.01 -19.88
N TYR A 148 1.87 -6.41 -19.10
CA TYR A 148 2.13 -5.78 -17.80
C TYR A 148 2.68 -4.36 -17.94
N LEU A 149 3.51 -4.09 -18.94
CA LEU A 149 3.98 -2.74 -19.21
C LEU A 149 2.82 -1.79 -19.55
N SER A 150 1.86 -2.25 -20.35
CA SER A 150 0.66 -1.48 -20.69
C SER A 150 -0.17 -1.17 -19.44
N ILE A 151 -0.34 -2.15 -18.54
CA ILE A 151 -1.02 -1.93 -17.26
C ILE A 151 -0.27 -0.88 -16.41
N ALA A 152 1.05 -0.98 -16.32
CA ALA A 152 1.86 -0.03 -15.56
C ALA A 152 1.70 1.42 -16.07
N ILE A 153 1.72 1.61 -17.40
CA ILE A 153 1.53 2.92 -18.03
C ILE A 153 0.12 3.45 -17.79
N LEU A 154 -0.90 2.62 -17.92
CA LEU A 154 -2.27 3.02 -17.65
C LEU A 154 -2.51 3.31 -16.17
N ALA A 155 -1.89 2.53 -15.27
CA ALA A 155 -1.99 2.71 -13.82
C ALA A 155 -1.36 4.03 -13.36
N ILE A 156 -0.17 4.42 -13.89
CA ILE A 156 0.42 5.72 -13.54
C ILE A 156 -0.48 6.89 -14.02
N TYR A 157 -1.10 6.77 -15.19
CA TYR A 157 -2.05 7.78 -15.65
C TYR A 157 -3.29 7.84 -14.74
N ALA A 158 -3.87 6.70 -14.37
CA ALA A 158 -5.00 6.64 -13.44
C ALA A 158 -4.62 7.17 -12.04
N MET A 159 -3.40 6.92 -11.56
CA MET A 159 -2.87 7.50 -10.32
C MET A 159 -2.92 9.05 -10.37
N PHE A 160 -2.51 9.66 -11.47
CA PHE A 160 -2.61 11.11 -11.64
C PHE A 160 -4.05 11.61 -11.63
N LEU A 161 -5.00 10.85 -12.21
CA LEU A 161 -6.42 11.18 -12.21
C LEU A 161 -7.04 11.15 -10.79
N SER A 162 -6.47 10.40 -9.85
CA SER A 162 -6.89 10.46 -8.45
C SER A 162 -6.70 11.85 -7.83
N GLY A 163 -5.91 12.71 -8.45
CA GLY A 163 -5.57 14.03 -7.94
C GLY A 163 -4.94 14.01 -6.54
N THR A 164 -4.48 12.85 -6.06
CA THR A 164 -3.87 12.70 -4.73
C THR A 164 -2.37 12.89 -4.83
N ARG A 165 -1.88 14.02 -4.34
CA ARG A 165 -0.44 14.37 -4.37
C ARG A 165 0.42 13.32 -3.67
N GLY A 166 -0.03 12.83 -2.51
CA GLY A 166 0.69 11.79 -1.77
C GLY A 166 0.84 10.48 -2.53
N ALA A 167 -0.04 10.17 -3.50
CA ALA A 167 0.06 8.95 -4.29
C ALA A 167 1.36 8.87 -5.10
N MET A 168 1.95 10.01 -5.49
CA MET A 168 3.24 10.04 -6.20
C MET A 168 4.40 9.46 -5.38
N ILE A 169 4.31 9.50 -4.06
CA ILE A 169 5.37 8.94 -3.20
C ILE A 169 5.44 7.42 -3.34
N VAL A 170 4.34 6.77 -3.74
CA VAL A 170 4.28 5.31 -3.88
C VAL A 170 5.28 4.81 -4.93
N PRO A 171 5.20 5.24 -6.21
CA PRO A 171 6.18 4.80 -7.20
C PRO A 171 7.59 5.33 -6.91
N LEU A 172 7.75 6.52 -6.33
CA LEU A 172 9.07 7.06 -6.01
C LEU A 172 9.75 6.27 -4.91
N ALA A 173 9.07 5.99 -3.80
CA ALA A 173 9.62 5.17 -2.72
C ALA A 173 9.84 3.72 -3.17
N GLY A 174 8.90 3.16 -3.94
CA GLY A 174 9.06 1.84 -4.54
C GLY A 174 10.28 1.73 -5.44
N LEU A 175 10.51 2.73 -6.28
CA LEU A 175 11.68 2.79 -7.16
C LEU A 175 12.99 2.96 -6.37
N ALA A 176 12.97 3.74 -5.28
CA ALA A 176 14.10 3.85 -4.37
C ALA A 176 14.44 2.49 -3.74
N LEU A 177 13.43 1.75 -3.22
CA LEU A 177 13.66 0.41 -2.69
C LEU A 177 14.19 -0.55 -3.76
N TYR A 178 13.66 -0.47 -4.99
CA TYR A 178 14.11 -1.31 -6.12
C TYR A 178 15.61 -1.14 -6.40
N THR A 179 16.13 0.09 -6.27
CA THR A 179 17.55 0.39 -6.39
C THR A 179 18.41 -0.43 -5.42
N PHE A 180 17.95 -0.55 -4.17
CA PHE A 180 18.67 -1.30 -3.13
C PHE A 180 18.54 -2.82 -3.26
N VAL A 181 17.36 -3.32 -3.66
CA VAL A 181 17.08 -4.76 -3.70
C VAL A 181 17.65 -5.44 -4.95
N SER A 182 17.71 -4.75 -6.09
CA SER A 182 18.07 -5.37 -7.37
C SER A 182 19.53 -5.80 -7.48
N LYS A 183 20.46 -5.15 -6.77
CA LYS A 183 21.91 -5.36 -6.80
C LYS A 183 22.56 -5.31 -8.19
N GLN A 184 21.84 -4.91 -9.22
CA GLN A 184 22.33 -4.81 -10.59
C GLN A 184 22.70 -3.36 -10.91
N THR A 185 23.94 -3.11 -11.32
CA THR A 185 24.45 -1.76 -11.63
C THR A 185 23.58 -1.03 -12.66
N LYS A 186 23.13 -1.75 -13.70
CA LYS A 186 22.23 -1.17 -14.73
C LYS A 186 20.90 -0.70 -14.12
N THR A 187 20.29 -1.52 -13.29
CA THR A 187 19.03 -1.16 -12.59
C THR A 187 19.24 0.02 -11.64
N ILE A 188 20.35 0.03 -10.89
CA ILE A 188 20.70 1.14 -9.98
C ILE A 188 20.81 2.45 -10.78
N ILE A 189 21.56 2.47 -11.84
CA ILE A 189 21.73 3.66 -12.68
C ILE A 189 20.39 4.11 -13.27
N THR A 190 19.66 3.18 -13.91
CA THR A 190 18.37 3.52 -14.57
C THR A 190 17.33 4.05 -13.57
N SER A 191 17.16 3.39 -12.43
CA SER A 191 16.17 3.83 -11.43
C SER A 191 16.58 5.12 -10.73
N SER A 192 17.87 5.32 -10.42
CA SER A 192 18.36 6.57 -9.87
C SER A 192 18.22 7.73 -10.85
N THR A 193 18.52 7.51 -12.14
CA THR A 193 18.30 8.51 -13.19
C THR A 193 16.82 8.87 -13.31
N LEU A 194 15.91 7.88 -13.28
CA LEU A 194 14.48 8.13 -13.36
C LEU A 194 13.96 8.91 -12.14
N LEU A 195 14.45 8.59 -10.94
CA LEU A 195 14.14 9.35 -9.71
C LEU A 195 14.60 10.80 -9.84
N LEU A 196 15.84 11.01 -10.29
CA LEU A 196 16.41 12.34 -10.48
C LEU A 196 15.62 13.15 -11.53
N LEU A 197 15.33 12.55 -12.67
CA LEU A 197 14.55 13.21 -13.73
C LEU A 197 13.13 13.57 -13.25
N THR A 198 12.48 12.69 -12.48
CA THR A 198 11.17 12.98 -11.90
C THR A 198 11.25 14.13 -10.91
N TYR A 199 12.26 14.15 -10.05
CA TYR A 199 12.50 15.25 -9.11
C TYR A 199 12.75 16.57 -9.85
N VAL A 200 13.67 16.58 -10.81
CA VAL A 200 13.99 17.77 -11.64
C VAL A 200 12.70 18.27 -12.34
N PHE A 201 11.94 17.39 -12.96
CA PHE A 201 10.70 17.76 -13.66
C PHE A 201 9.68 18.43 -12.72
N PHE A 202 9.39 17.83 -11.58
CA PHE A 202 8.36 18.36 -10.68
C PHE A 202 8.85 19.50 -9.78
N ALA A 203 10.10 19.48 -9.30
CA ALA A 203 10.62 20.45 -8.36
C ALA A 203 11.30 21.67 -9.02
N LEU A 204 11.98 21.47 -10.15
CA LEU A 204 12.88 22.49 -10.71
C LEU A 204 12.41 23.06 -12.05
N THR A 205 11.41 22.46 -12.73
CA THR A 205 10.93 23.02 -14.01
C THR A 205 9.51 23.58 -13.88
N THR A 206 9.10 24.39 -14.86
CA THR A 206 7.72 24.91 -15.01
C THR A 206 6.96 24.24 -16.16
N ILE A 207 7.55 23.23 -16.79
CA ILE A 207 6.97 22.53 -17.94
C ILE A 207 5.63 21.89 -17.56
N GLY A 208 4.57 22.17 -18.30
CA GLY A 208 3.24 21.65 -18.06
C GLY A 208 2.42 22.39 -16.98
N ASN A 209 2.84 23.55 -16.50
CA ASN A 209 2.09 24.34 -15.51
C ASN A 209 0.69 24.80 -16.00
N SER A 210 0.43 24.80 -17.31
CA SER A 210 -0.90 25.01 -17.87
C SER A 210 -1.88 23.88 -17.51
N ASN A 211 -1.36 22.67 -17.25
CA ASN A 211 -2.17 21.52 -16.83
C ASN A 211 -2.39 21.53 -15.32
N ALA A 212 -3.65 21.62 -14.91
CA ALA A 212 -4.04 21.68 -13.48
C ALA A 212 -3.55 20.46 -12.67
N THR A 213 -3.53 19.28 -13.28
CA THR A 213 -3.05 18.06 -12.62
C THR A 213 -1.54 18.13 -12.35
N ILE A 214 -0.73 18.53 -13.34
CA ILE A 214 0.72 18.67 -13.17
C ILE A 214 1.04 19.74 -12.13
N ARG A 215 0.40 20.90 -12.24
CA ARG A 215 0.56 22.00 -11.28
C ARG A 215 0.24 21.55 -9.85
N ARG A 216 -0.84 20.77 -9.67
CA ARG A 216 -1.20 20.20 -8.38
C ARG A 216 -0.15 19.20 -7.87
N MET A 217 0.38 18.32 -8.72
CA MET A 217 1.40 17.35 -8.31
C MET A 217 2.70 18.02 -7.88
N ARG A 218 3.05 19.18 -8.46
CA ARG A 218 4.22 19.97 -8.06
C ARG A 218 4.18 20.42 -6.61
N THR A 219 2.98 20.74 -6.08
CA THR A 219 2.88 21.16 -4.66
C THR A 219 3.23 20.05 -3.67
N ALA A 220 3.38 18.79 -4.12
CA ALA A 220 3.95 17.74 -3.29
C ALA A 220 5.45 17.94 -2.97
N PHE A 221 6.14 18.73 -3.80
CA PHE A 221 7.57 19.02 -3.64
C PHE A 221 7.83 20.35 -2.92
N THR A 222 6.78 21.12 -2.60
CA THR A 222 6.84 22.35 -1.79
C THR A 222 5.88 22.23 -0.59
N PRO A 223 6.11 21.29 0.35
CA PRO A 223 5.14 20.97 1.41
C PRO A 223 4.88 22.13 2.39
N THR A 224 5.82 23.06 2.55
CA THR A 224 5.68 24.20 3.45
C THR A 224 4.61 25.20 3.00
N GLU A 225 4.33 25.27 1.71
CA GLU A 225 3.28 26.12 1.11
C GLU A 225 1.91 25.43 1.05
N ASP A 226 1.85 24.16 1.41
CA ASP A 226 0.62 23.37 1.34
C ASP A 226 -0.24 23.56 2.60
N ALA A 227 -1.38 24.22 2.44
CA ALA A 227 -2.34 24.42 3.51
C ALA A 227 -2.79 23.10 4.18
N SER A 228 -3.01 22.02 3.37
CA SER A 228 -3.39 20.71 3.93
C SER A 228 -2.29 20.09 4.77
N PHE A 229 -1.03 20.26 4.36
CA PHE A 229 0.11 19.76 5.15
C PHE A 229 0.25 20.52 6.47
N ASN A 230 0.07 21.84 6.45
CA ASN A 230 0.16 22.69 7.63
C ASN A 230 -0.96 22.37 8.65
N VAL A 231 -2.20 22.14 8.19
CA VAL A 231 -3.33 21.72 9.05
C VAL A 231 -3.01 20.37 9.71
N ARG A 232 -2.49 19.39 8.97
CA ARG A 232 -2.08 18.08 9.53
C ARG A 232 -1.00 18.24 10.61
N LYS A 233 0.01 19.07 10.35
CA LYS A 233 1.08 19.33 11.32
C LYS A 233 0.55 19.99 12.60
N GLU A 234 -0.41 20.89 12.48
CA GLU A 234 -1.07 21.51 13.61
C GLU A 234 -1.91 20.49 14.40
N ASN A 235 -2.71 19.66 13.72
CA ASN A 235 -3.48 18.59 14.35
C ASN A 235 -2.56 17.61 15.10
N GLN A 236 -1.44 17.22 14.48
CA GLN A 236 -0.45 16.35 15.14
C GLN A 236 0.16 17.00 16.38
N LYS A 237 0.44 18.32 16.37
CA LYS A 237 0.92 19.03 17.56
C LYS A 237 -0.12 19.05 18.69
N LYS A 238 -1.39 19.30 18.37
CA LYS A 238 -2.49 19.27 19.34
C LYS A 238 -2.63 17.88 19.96
N LEU A 239 -2.60 16.83 19.12
CA LEU A 239 -2.64 15.44 19.59
C LEU A 239 -1.41 15.10 20.43
N ALA A 240 -0.20 15.55 20.05
CA ALA A 240 1.03 15.24 20.77
C ALA A 240 1.03 15.78 22.21
N SER A 241 0.50 16.97 22.45
CA SER A 241 0.38 17.51 23.79
C SER A 241 -0.59 16.70 24.65
N TYR A 242 -1.71 16.24 24.09
CA TYR A 242 -2.70 15.44 24.77
C TYR A 242 -2.20 14.01 25.07
N MET A 243 -1.50 13.41 24.09
CA MET A 243 -1.03 12.02 24.14
C MET A 243 0.22 11.81 25.00
N LYS A 244 0.84 12.89 25.50
CA LYS A 244 2.13 12.85 26.23
C LYS A 244 2.18 11.82 27.37
N TYR A 245 1.06 11.64 28.08
CA TYR A 245 0.95 10.76 29.24
C TYR A 245 0.10 9.50 28.96
N LYS A 246 -0.14 9.16 27.68
CA LYS A 246 -0.95 8.00 27.27
C LYS A 246 -0.11 7.01 26.43
N PRO A 247 0.81 6.26 27.03
CA PRO A 247 1.69 5.36 26.30
C PRO A 247 0.95 4.23 25.56
N PHE A 248 -0.25 3.85 26.04
CA PHE A 248 -1.14 2.85 25.44
C PHE A 248 -2.28 3.45 24.62
N GLY A 249 -2.29 4.75 24.41
CA GLY A 249 -3.30 5.42 23.59
C GLY A 249 -4.62 5.72 24.30
N GLU A 250 -5.60 6.10 23.50
CA GLU A 250 -6.96 6.39 23.95
C GLU A 250 -7.91 5.19 23.88
N GLY A 251 -7.46 4.12 23.23
CA GLY A 251 -8.21 2.91 22.92
C GLY A 251 -8.56 2.79 21.44
N LEU A 252 -8.64 1.56 20.96
CA LEU A 252 -8.93 1.24 19.57
C LEU A 252 -10.26 1.84 19.12
N GLY A 253 -10.27 2.42 17.91
CA GLY A 253 -11.44 3.05 17.30
C GLY A 253 -11.80 4.44 17.85
N LEU A 254 -10.97 5.04 18.72
CA LEU A 254 -11.21 6.36 19.32
C LEU A 254 -10.31 7.47 18.75
N SER A 255 -9.92 7.33 17.49
CA SER A 255 -9.24 8.39 16.72
C SER A 255 -10.25 9.25 15.94
N GLY A 256 -9.78 10.38 15.41
CA GLY A 256 -10.60 11.33 14.65
C GLY A 256 -11.03 10.83 13.30
N ASP A 257 -11.91 9.83 13.30
CA ASP A 257 -12.67 9.39 12.15
C ASP A 257 -14.18 9.43 12.45
N ARG A 258 -15.01 9.34 11.40
CA ARG A 258 -16.48 9.42 11.55
C ARG A 258 -17.04 8.32 12.46
N ALA A 259 -16.39 7.17 12.53
CA ALA A 259 -16.85 6.06 13.37
C ALA A 259 -16.55 6.35 14.84
N GLY A 260 -15.34 6.79 15.17
CA GLY A 260 -14.94 7.16 16.52
C GLY A 260 -15.78 8.31 17.08
N GLU A 261 -16.06 9.35 16.27
CA GLU A 261 -16.87 10.51 16.66
C GLU A 261 -18.32 10.13 17.00
N ARG A 262 -18.90 9.15 16.30
CA ARG A 262 -20.25 8.65 16.56
C ARG A 262 -20.37 7.90 17.89
N ILE A 263 -19.30 7.18 18.28
CA ILE A 263 -19.29 6.38 19.51
C ILE A 263 -19.02 7.24 20.72
N SER A 264 -18.06 8.16 20.62
CA SER A 264 -17.62 8.95 21.76
C SER A 264 -17.12 10.32 21.31
N LYS A 265 -17.74 11.37 21.82
CA LYS A 265 -17.30 12.75 21.59
C LYS A 265 -16.13 13.07 22.53
N ARG A 266 -14.92 12.86 22.08
CA ARG A 266 -13.68 13.13 22.82
C ARG A 266 -12.79 14.08 22.05
N PHE A 267 -11.77 14.61 22.70
CA PHE A 267 -10.77 15.44 22.06
C PHE A 267 -10.10 14.72 20.88
N THR A 268 -9.73 13.46 21.05
CA THR A 268 -9.07 12.65 19.99
C THR A 268 -9.99 12.33 18.82
N THR A 269 -11.29 12.15 19.05
CA THR A 269 -12.25 11.86 17.99
C THR A 269 -12.66 13.09 17.19
N SER A 270 -12.49 14.30 17.77
CA SER A 270 -12.81 15.58 17.11
C SER A 270 -11.68 16.10 16.21
N ILE A 271 -10.47 15.55 16.32
CA ILE A 271 -9.31 15.99 15.52
C ILE A 271 -9.02 14.96 14.43
N PRO A 272 -9.17 15.31 13.13
CA PRO A 272 -8.82 14.41 12.02
C PRO A 272 -7.36 13.97 12.10
N THR A 273 -7.12 12.67 12.03
CA THR A 273 -5.75 12.11 12.05
C THR A 273 -5.08 12.18 10.69
N ASP A 274 -5.82 12.08 9.59
CA ASP A 274 -5.36 12.14 8.19
C ASP A 274 -4.18 11.22 7.81
N SER A 275 -3.56 10.57 8.80
CA SER A 275 -2.43 9.67 8.69
C SER A 275 -2.75 8.35 9.33
N TRP A 276 -2.43 7.24 8.65
CA TRP A 276 -2.60 5.91 9.24
C TRP A 276 -1.76 5.74 10.52
N TYR A 277 -0.54 6.26 10.54
CA TYR A 277 0.33 6.14 11.71
C TYR A 277 -0.10 7.00 12.88
N VAL A 278 -0.63 8.19 12.61
CA VAL A 278 -1.22 9.04 13.66
C VAL A 278 -2.48 8.38 14.23
N LYS A 279 -3.29 7.72 13.38
CA LYS A 279 -4.43 6.92 13.84
C LYS A 279 -3.97 5.82 14.80
N ILE A 280 -3.02 4.98 14.38
CA ILE A 280 -2.47 3.91 15.22
C ILE A 280 -1.90 4.50 16.53
N TRP A 281 -1.15 5.59 16.46
CA TRP A 281 -0.59 6.23 17.65
C TRP A 281 -1.65 6.73 18.62
N VAL A 282 -2.69 7.38 18.14
CA VAL A 282 -3.80 7.88 19.00
C VAL A 282 -4.54 6.71 19.64
N GLU A 283 -4.80 5.66 18.89
CA GLU A 283 -5.58 4.51 19.35
C GLU A 283 -4.80 3.58 20.29
N THR A 284 -3.50 3.36 20.03
CA THR A 284 -2.68 2.32 20.70
C THR A 284 -1.43 2.89 21.38
N GLY A 285 -1.29 4.22 21.41
CA GLY A 285 -0.17 4.93 22.02
C GLY A 285 1.17 4.72 21.33
N ALA A 286 2.21 5.20 21.98
CA ALA A 286 3.58 5.03 21.48
C ALA A 286 4.01 3.56 21.46
N VAL A 287 3.54 2.75 22.40
CA VAL A 287 3.84 1.32 22.46
C VAL A 287 3.27 0.59 21.26
N GLY A 288 1.97 0.77 20.96
CA GLY A 288 1.34 0.14 19.82
C GLY A 288 1.88 0.64 18.49
N LEU A 289 2.14 1.95 18.35
CA LEU A 289 2.78 2.49 17.13
C LEU A 289 4.15 1.87 16.89
N THR A 290 5.00 1.78 17.91
CA THR A 290 6.33 1.16 17.78
C THR A 290 6.23 -0.31 17.37
N LEU A 291 5.30 -1.05 17.98
CA LEU A 291 5.06 -2.44 17.62
C LEU A 291 4.58 -2.58 16.17
N TYR A 292 3.62 -1.74 15.76
CA TYR A 292 3.08 -1.76 14.40
C TYR A 292 4.14 -1.42 13.34
N LEU A 293 4.92 -0.36 13.56
CA LEU A 293 6.01 0.02 12.68
C LEU A 293 7.09 -1.08 12.62
N SER A 294 7.45 -1.66 13.77
CA SER A 294 8.40 -2.78 13.82
C SER A 294 7.92 -3.97 13.01
N MET A 295 6.63 -4.33 13.10
CA MET A 295 6.03 -5.40 12.29
C MET A 295 6.25 -5.16 10.80
N ILE A 296 5.96 -3.95 10.31
CA ILE A 296 6.05 -3.64 8.89
C ILE A 296 7.51 -3.53 8.43
N PHE A 297 8.36 -2.80 9.17
CA PHE A 297 9.78 -2.64 8.80
C PHE A 297 10.54 -3.98 8.81
N LEU A 298 10.32 -4.82 9.82
CA LEU A 298 10.93 -6.15 9.87
C LEU A 298 10.43 -7.03 8.72
N SER A 299 9.14 -6.96 8.39
CA SER A 299 8.57 -7.73 7.28
C SER A 299 9.13 -7.28 5.93
N ILE A 300 9.26 -5.99 5.69
CA ILE A 300 9.85 -5.45 4.46
C ILE A 300 11.34 -5.78 4.38
N GLY A 301 12.09 -5.57 5.47
CA GLY A 301 13.53 -5.88 5.53
C GLY A 301 13.81 -7.35 5.32
N TRP A 302 13.07 -8.22 6.01
CA TRP A 302 13.20 -9.68 5.85
C TRP A 302 12.78 -10.13 4.45
N GLY A 303 11.70 -9.56 3.90
CA GLY A 303 11.26 -9.82 2.54
C GLY A 303 12.32 -9.41 1.50
N GLY A 304 12.94 -8.24 1.67
CA GLY A 304 14.06 -7.80 0.85
C GLY A 304 15.26 -8.74 0.91
N TRP A 305 15.58 -9.23 2.11
CA TRP A 305 16.64 -10.22 2.32
C TRP A 305 16.33 -11.55 1.61
N ILE A 306 15.10 -12.08 1.75
CA ILE A 306 14.65 -13.29 1.04
C ILE A 306 14.86 -13.12 -0.46
N ILE A 307 14.33 -12.04 -1.04
CA ILE A 307 14.42 -11.77 -2.47
C ILE A 307 15.88 -11.68 -2.93
N ALA A 308 16.71 -10.99 -2.16
CA ALA A 308 18.10 -10.75 -2.54
C ALA A 308 19.00 -11.99 -2.42
N MET A 309 18.75 -12.86 -1.40
CA MET A 309 19.68 -13.92 -0.99
C MET A 309 19.15 -15.33 -1.17
N ARG A 310 17.82 -15.55 -1.18
CA ARG A 310 17.24 -16.89 -1.15
C ARG A 310 16.62 -17.32 -2.47
N LEU A 311 16.24 -16.38 -3.35
CA LEU A 311 15.58 -16.70 -4.61
C LEU A 311 16.58 -16.84 -5.76
N ARG A 312 16.41 -17.90 -6.55
CA ARG A 312 17.25 -18.23 -7.72
C ARG A 312 16.52 -17.98 -9.05
N ASP A 313 15.20 -18.26 -9.10
CA ASP A 313 14.42 -18.07 -10.33
C ASP A 313 14.22 -16.58 -10.64
N PRO A 314 14.66 -16.08 -11.81
CA PRO A 314 14.60 -14.65 -12.13
C PRO A 314 13.18 -14.10 -12.26
N GLU A 315 12.23 -14.90 -12.76
CA GLU A 315 10.83 -14.51 -12.93
C GLU A 315 10.16 -14.34 -11.56
N LEU A 316 10.27 -15.36 -10.68
CA LEU A 316 9.77 -15.31 -9.32
C LEU A 316 10.37 -14.12 -8.56
N LYS A 317 11.69 -13.96 -8.66
CA LYS A 317 12.41 -12.84 -8.02
C LYS A 317 11.86 -11.48 -8.48
N GLY A 318 11.64 -11.31 -9.78
CA GLY A 318 11.08 -10.08 -10.33
C GLY A 318 9.66 -9.79 -9.84
N LEU A 319 8.78 -10.81 -9.84
CA LEU A 319 7.41 -10.70 -9.36
C LEU A 319 7.35 -10.29 -7.88
N LEU A 320 8.11 -10.96 -7.01
CA LEU A 320 8.14 -10.66 -5.59
C LEU A 320 8.83 -9.33 -5.29
N THR A 321 9.83 -8.93 -6.07
CA THR A 321 10.44 -7.59 -5.98
C THR A 321 9.41 -6.50 -6.31
N GLY A 322 8.63 -6.68 -7.37
CA GLY A 322 7.58 -5.74 -7.74
C GLY A 322 6.52 -5.58 -6.65
N LEU A 323 6.06 -6.70 -6.06
CA LEU A 323 5.14 -6.66 -4.91
C LEU A 323 5.75 -5.92 -3.73
N LEU A 324 6.98 -6.23 -3.33
CA LEU A 324 7.65 -5.58 -2.22
C LEU A 324 7.79 -4.07 -2.42
N CYS A 325 8.20 -3.64 -3.62
CA CYS A 325 8.38 -2.22 -3.95
C CYS A 325 7.05 -1.46 -3.95
N GLY A 326 5.99 -2.05 -4.51
CA GLY A 326 4.65 -1.46 -4.46
C GLY A 326 4.12 -1.32 -3.04
N ILE A 327 4.24 -2.37 -2.23
CA ILE A 327 3.81 -2.37 -0.81
C ILE A 327 4.61 -1.37 0.02
N PHE A 328 5.92 -1.31 -0.18
CA PHE A 328 6.78 -0.32 0.50
C PHE A 328 6.37 1.11 0.16
N GLY A 329 6.10 1.38 -1.11
CA GLY A 329 5.62 2.70 -1.52
C GLY A 329 4.29 3.08 -0.85
N MET A 330 3.33 2.15 -0.79
CA MET A 330 2.08 2.36 -0.07
C MET A 330 2.31 2.57 1.43
N PHE A 331 3.23 1.83 2.04
CA PHE A 331 3.61 2.00 3.43
C PHE A 331 4.14 3.41 3.72
N ILE A 332 5.04 3.94 2.88
CA ILE A 332 5.54 5.30 3.04
C ILE A 332 4.40 6.33 2.86
N ASN A 333 3.53 6.13 1.86
CA ASN A 333 2.39 7.03 1.61
C ASN A 333 1.35 7.03 2.74
N ALA A 334 1.25 5.96 3.53
CA ALA A 334 0.33 5.86 4.67
C ALA A 334 0.62 6.89 5.79
N TYR A 335 1.80 7.51 5.79
CA TYR A 335 2.08 8.67 6.65
C TYR A 335 1.21 9.88 6.29
N GLY A 336 0.95 10.10 5.02
CA GLY A 336 0.15 11.23 4.54
C GLY A 336 -1.34 10.94 4.36
N ASN A 337 -1.77 9.68 4.45
CA ASN A 337 -3.14 9.27 4.16
C ASN A 337 -3.54 8.04 4.97
N SER A 338 -4.79 8.00 5.44
CA SER A 338 -5.33 6.91 6.25
C SER A 338 -6.04 5.85 5.41
N PHE A 339 -5.33 5.20 4.49
CA PHE A 339 -5.93 4.19 3.58
C PHE A 339 -5.44 2.76 3.81
N TRP A 340 -4.33 2.55 4.53
CA TRP A 340 -3.64 1.26 4.63
C TRP A 340 -4.53 0.12 5.17
N GLY A 341 -5.38 0.40 6.15
CA GLY A 341 -6.32 -0.58 6.71
C GLY A 341 -7.60 -0.76 5.91
N GLN A 342 -7.76 -0.08 4.78
CA GLN A 342 -8.98 -0.14 3.97
C GLN A 342 -8.90 -1.28 2.94
N PHE A 343 -10.07 -1.79 2.51
CA PHE A 343 -10.16 -2.68 1.37
C PHE A 343 -9.93 -1.89 0.06
N PRO A 344 -9.23 -2.43 -0.93
CA PRO A 344 -8.55 -3.74 -0.98
C PRO A 344 -7.10 -3.70 -0.48
N THR A 345 -6.57 -2.53 -0.11
CA THR A 345 -5.15 -2.27 0.18
C THR A 345 -4.58 -3.23 1.20
N MET A 346 -5.30 -3.43 2.32
CA MET A 346 -4.83 -4.32 3.39
C MET A 346 -4.70 -5.76 2.90
N VAL A 347 -5.70 -6.26 2.16
CA VAL A 347 -5.69 -7.63 1.63
C VAL A 347 -4.51 -7.82 0.68
N ILE A 348 -4.32 -6.92 -0.28
CA ILE A 348 -3.23 -6.97 -1.26
C ILE A 348 -1.87 -6.93 -0.55
N SER A 349 -1.72 -6.05 0.44
CA SER A 349 -0.46 -5.86 1.14
C SER A 349 -0.06 -7.08 1.97
N PHE A 350 -0.95 -7.61 2.81
CA PHE A 350 -0.64 -8.78 3.64
C PHE A 350 -0.51 -10.05 2.81
N THR A 351 -1.33 -10.25 1.77
CA THR A 351 -1.18 -11.36 0.83
C THR A 351 0.16 -11.29 0.09
N GLY A 352 0.52 -10.12 -0.45
CA GLY A 352 1.78 -9.91 -1.15
C GLY A 352 2.99 -10.14 -0.24
N LEU A 353 3.00 -9.59 0.98
CA LEU A 353 4.06 -9.85 1.97
C LEU A 353 4.15 -11.34 2.32
N THR A 354 3.02 -12.04 2.43
CA THR A 354 3.02 -13.48 2.71
C THR A 354 3.66 -14.27 1.57
N PHE A 355 3.32 -13.97 0.31
CA PHE A 355 3.99 -14.61 -0.84
C PHE A 355 5.50 -14.38 -0.85
N ILE A 356 5.96 -13.22 -0.38
CA ILE A 356 7.39 -12.93 -0.24
C ILE A 356 8.00 -13.84 0.84
N MET A 357 7.33 -14.01 1.99
CA MET A 357 7.81 -14.87 3.08
C MET A 357 7.91 -16.34 2.67
N VAL A 358 6.92 -16.84 1.93
CA VAL A 358 6.92 -18.22 1.43
C VAL A 358 7.70 -18.38 0.10
N GLY A 359 8.26 -17.31 -0.43
CA GLY A 359 9.03 -17.29 -1.69
C GLY A 359 10.07 -18.39 -1.84
N PRO A 360 10.90 -18.73 -0.82
CA PRO A 360 11.87 -19.81 -0.88
C PRO A 360 11.25 -21.18 -1.19
N TYR A 361 10.05 -21.48 -0.69
CA TYR A 361 9.33 -22.72 -0.99
C TYR A 361 8.84 -22.75 -2.45
N LEU A 362 8.40 -21.60 -2.97
CA LEU A 362 7.99 -21.47 -4.37
C LEU A 362 9.20 -21.60 -5.33
N ASP A 363 10.35 -21.06 -4.95
CA ASP A 363 11.60 -21.20 -5.71
C ASP A 363 12.05 -22.66 -5.76
N GLN A 364 11.99 -23.37 -4.64
CA GLN A 364 12.30 -24.78 -4.57
C GLN A 364 11.40 -25.59 -5.51
N GLU A 365 10.08 -25.38 -5.50
CA GLU A 365 9.13 -26.05 -6.44
C GLU A 365 9.53 -25.83 -7.89
N ILE A 366 9.94 -24.60 -8.26
CA ILE A 366 10.37 -24.27 -9.62
C ILE A 366 11.67 -25.01 -9.98
N GLN A 367 12.65 -25.08 -9.06
CA GLN A 367 13.91 -25.77 -9.32
C GLN A 367 13.71 -27.29 -9.45
N GLU A 368 12.88 -27.91 -8.61
CA GLU A 368 12.54 -29.33 -8.69
C GLU A 368 11.89 -29.69 -10.03
N LYS A 369 10.94 -28.90 -10.53
CA LYS A 369 10.34 -29.10 -11.86
C LYS A 369 11.36 -28.99 -12.98
N LYS A 370 12.28 -28.01 -12.93
CA LYS A 370 13.33 -27.87 -13.95
C LYS A 370 14.29 -29.06 -13.99
N SER A 371 14.65 -29.62 -12.82
CA SER A 371 15.54 -30.79 -12.75
C SER A 371 14.86 -32.03 -13.30
N THR A 372 13.56 -32.23 -13.05
CA THR A 372 12.79 -33.35 -13.58
C THR A 372 12.68 -33.27 -15.09
N ASP A 373 12.37 -32.10 -15.67
CA ASP A 373 12.27 -31.89 -17.10
C ASP A 373 13.62 -32.07 -17.82
N SER A 374 14.75 -31.75 -17.17
CA SER A 374 16.09 -31.96 -17.73
C SER A 374 16.46 -33.44 -17.77
N ASN A 375 16.09 -34.21 -16.73
CA ASN A 375 16.38 -35.65 -16.69
C ASN A 375 15.58 -36.44 -17.73
N ILE A 376 14.34 -36.05 -18.01
CA ILE A 376 13.51 -36.68 -19.05
C ILE A 376 14.15 -36.47 -20.45
N LYS A 377 14.63 -35.25 -20.74
CA LYS A 377 15.27 -34.92 -22.04
C LYS A 377 16.62 -35.57 -22.26
N HIS A 378 17.26 -36.14 -21.25
CA HIS A 378 18.52 -36.89 -21.38
C HIS A 378 18.28 -38.41 -21.52
N HIS A 379 17.05 -38.89 -21.40
CA HIS A 379 16.68 -40.28 -21.57
C HIS A 379 15.93 -40.56 -22.88
N ASP A 380 15.53 -39.53 -23.64
CA ASP A 380 15.04 -39.58 -25.03
C ASP A 380 16.18 -39.25 -26.05
#